data_52a104c9089a793b8958b417a4827f9c
#
_entry.id   52a104c9089a793b8958b417a4827f9c
#
_cell.length_a   1.000
_cell.length_b   1.000
_cell.length_c   1.000
_cell.angle_alpha   90.00
_cell.angle_beta   90.00
_cell.angle_gamma   90.00
#
_symmetry.space_group_name_H-M   'P 1'
#
loop_
_entity.id
_entity.type
_entity.pdbx_description
1 polymer ?
#
loop_
_entity_poly.entity_id
_entity_poly.type
_entity_poly.pdbx_seq_one_letter_code
_entity_poly.pdbx_strand_id
1 'polypeptide(L)'
;NVGSFLGTSFVLCDVYAQQTQSGEKTGMPILYYKADTANTMHDPNLAMTVDNNGGNIYNYYDNQRLVDLGRPWMGASSPSSVHGMADPRRFYRNTRSDKISTTSRPFRPDEFILISAGWDSEYGTADDICNYEWKYSERL
;
A
#
# COMPACT_ATOMS: atom_id res chain seq x y z
N ASN A 1 -3.94 13.93 -11.32
CA ASN A 1 -3.03 14.95 -10.84
C ASN A 1 -2.85 14.84 -9.32
N VAL A 2 -1.84 14.10 -8.88
CA VAL A 2 -1.60 13.80 -7.45
C VAL A 2 -1.26 15.07 -6.66
N GLY A 3 -0.56 16.03 -7.26
CA GLY A 3 -0.24 17.29 -6.63
C GLY A 3 -1.48 18.14 -6.29
N SER A 4 -2.51 18.07 -7.13
CA SER A 4 -3.81 18.72 -6.87
C SER A 4 -4.56 18.08 -5.70
N PHE A 5 -4.38 16.78 -5.49
CA PHE A 5 -5.04 16.03 -4.44
C PHE A 5 -4.56 16.42 -3.03
N LEU A 6 -3.27 16.72 -2.90
CA LEU A 6 -2.64 17.09 -1.63
C LEU A 6 -2.37 18.59 -1.47
N GLY A 7 -2.95 19.41 -2.33
CA GLY A 7 -2.70 20.85 -2.35
C GLY A 7 -1.25 21.16 -2.72
N THR A 8 -0.52 21.85 -1.85
CA THR A 8 0.90 22.19 -2.06
C THR A 8 1.87 21.09 -1.61
N SER A 9 1.36 19.97 -1.11
CA SER A 9 2.21 18.87 -0.64
C SER A 9 2.77 18.06 -1.80
N PHE A 10 4.01 17.61 -1.66
CA PHE A 10 4.66 16.73 -2.62
C PHE A 10 4.41 15.28 -2.24
N VAL A 11 4.24 14.43 -3.26
CA VAL A 11 4.15 12.98 -3.10
C VAL A 11 5.39 12.35 -3.72
N LEU A 12 6.05 11.50 -2.94
CA LEU A 12 7.16 10.71 -3.45
C LEU A 12 6.61 9.61 -4.35
N CYS A 13 7.05 9.61 -5.61
CA CYS A 13 6.67 8.59 -6.59
C CYS A 13 7.86 7.73 -6.96
N ASP A 14 7.58 6.52 -7.44
CA ASP A 14 8.61 5.64 -7.99
C ASP A 14 9.11 6.13 -9.36
N VAL A 15 10.14 5.46 -9.88
CA VAL A 15 10.77 5.81 -11.15
C VAL A 15 10.13 5.13 -12.37
N TYR A 16 9.17 4.24 -12.15
CA TYR A 16 8.50 3.48 -13.20
C TYR A 16 7.36 4.29 -13.82
N ALA A 17 7.74 5.41 -14.46
CA ALA A 17 6.78 6.36 -14.97
C ALA A 17 5.98 5.80 -16.16
N GLN A 18 4.68 5.84 -16.03
CA GLN A 18 3.72 5.55 -17.10
C GLN A 18 3.19 6.86 -17.71
N GLN A 19 2.80 6.81 -18.97
CA GLN A 19 2.25 7.96 -19.65
C GLN A 19 0.77 8.11 -19.28
N THR A 20 0.40 9.30 -18.81
CA THR A 20 -1.00 9.63 -18.53
C THR A 20 -1.78 9.89 -19.81
N GLN A 21 -3.10 10.03 -19.72
CA GLN A 21 -3.94 10.43 -20.87
C GLN A 21 -3.58 11.80 -21.42
N SER A 22 -3.03 12.70 -20.61
CA SER A 22 -2.53 14.02 -21.04
C SER A 22 -1.15 13.97 -21.69
N GLY A 23 -0.49 12.81 -21.73
CA GLY A 23 0.83 12.63 -22.29
C GLY A 23 1.98 12.86 -21.29
N GLU A 24 1.70 13.28 -20.07
CA GLU A 24 2.69 13.42 -19.02
C GLU A 24 3.14 12.05 -18.52
N LYS A 25 4.40 11.93 -18.15
CA LYS A 25 4.93 10.73 -17.47
C LYS A 25 4.92 10.95 -15.96
N THR A 26 4.35 10.00 -15.24
CA THR A 26 4.35 10.01 -13.78
C THR A 26 4.48 8.60 -13.23
N GLY A 27 5.27 8.42 -12.18
CA GLY A 27 5.33 7.20 -11.41
C GLY A 27 4.15 7.06 -10.45
N MET A 28 4.02 5.88 -9.83
CA MET A 28 3.06 5.67 -8.77
C MET A 28 3.58 6.21 -7.44
N PRO A 29 2.70 6.73 -6.57
CA PRO A 29 3.08 7.10 -5.22
C PRO A 29 3.72 5.93 -4.46
N ILE A 30 4.76 6.20 -3.70
CA ILE A 30 5.29 5.21 -2.76
C ILE A 30 4.40 5.21 -1.53
N LEU A 31 3.79 4.08 -1.22
CA LEU A 31 2.96 3.91 -0.03
C LEU A 31 3.87 3.81 1.20
N TYR A 32 3.50 4.55 2.25
CA TYR A 32 4.21 4.57 3.53
C TYR A 32 3.26 4.20 4.66
N TYR A 33 3.58 3.16 5.40
CA TYR A 33 2.85 2.74 6.58
C TYR A 33 3.78 2.79 7.79
N LYS A 34 3.45 3.61 8.76
CA LYS A 34 4.19 3.72 10.03
C LYS A 34 3.67 2.68 11.02
N ALA A 35 4.59 1.99 11.68
CA ALA A 35 4.24 1.06 12.74
C ALA A 35 3.74 1.82 13.99
N ASP A 36 2.61 1.38 14.52
CA ASP A 36 2.18 1.72 15.88
C ASP A 36 2.73 0.67 16.84
N THR A 37 3.82 1.03 17.51
CA THR A 37 4.55 0.13 18.41
C THR A 37 3.81 -0.18 19.72
N ALA A 38 2.73 0.52 20.02
CA ALA A 38 1.85 0.21 21.15
C ALA A 38 0.93 -0.97 20.87
N ASN A 39 0.76 -1.32 19.58
CA ASN A 39 -0.11 -2.39 19.14
C ASN A 39 0.66 -3.68 18.84
N THR A 40 -0.05 -4.79 18.85
CA THR A 40 0.54 -6.12 18.70
C THR A 40 -0.14 -6.98 17.64
N MET A 41 -1.26 -6.51 17.10
CA MET A 41 -2.09 -7.29 16.18
C MET A 41 -1.69 -7.05 14.71
N HIS A 42 -2.05 -7.99 13.87
CA HIS A 42 -1.93 -7.88 12.41
C HIS A 42 -3.04 -8.74 11.77
N ASP A 43 -4.27 -8.23 11.81
CA ASP A 43 -5.48 -8.96 11.43
C ASP A 43 -6.46 -8.05 10.66
N PRO A 44 -6.84 -8.44 9.43
CA PRO A 44 -7.79 -7.67 8.61
C PRO A 44 -9.22 -7.64 9.17
N ASN A 45 -9.55 -8.54 10.11
CA ASN A 45 -10.91 -8.65 10.67
C ASN A 45 -11.16 -7.69 11.84
N LEU A 46 -10.12 -6.98 12.30
CA LEU A 46 -10.30 -5.98 13.35
C LEU A 46 -11.02 -4.74 12.80
N ALA A 47 -11.85 -4.14 13.64
CA ALA A 47 -12.55 -2.91 13.29
C ALA A 47 -11.55 -1.74 13.16
N MET A 48 -11.23 -1.38 11.94
CA MET A 48 -10.33 -0.27 11.61
C MET A 48 -11.08 0.88 10.97
N THR A 49 -10.58 2.08 11.22
CA THR A 49 -11.00 3.31 10.54
C THR A 49 -9.76 4.12 10.16
N VAL A 50 -9.95 5.23 9.46
CA VAL A 50 -8.85 6.16 9.13
C VAL A 50 -8.10 6.63 10.38
N ASP A 51 -8.82 6.81 11.49
CA ASP A 51 -8.27 7.34 12.74
C ASP A 51 -7.98 6.26 13.80
N ASN A 52 -8.29 5.00 13.50
CA ASN A 52 -8.15 3.89 14.46
C ASN A 52 -7.74 2.61 13.74
N ASN A 53 -6.57 2.11 14.06
CA ASN A 53 -6.02 0.86 13.51
C ASN A 53 -6.58 -0.42 14.16
N GLY A 54 -7.55 -0.32 15.05
CA GLY A 54 -8.19 -1.49 15.68
C GLY A 54 -7.27 -2.35 16.54
N GLY A 55 -6.09 -1.85 16.93
CA GLY A 55 -5.05 -2.61 17.63
C GLY A 55 -4.02 -3.24 16.68
N ASN A 56 -4.12 -3.01 15.38
CA ASN A 56 -3.11 -3.42 14.41
C ASN A 56 -1.86 -2.55 14.48
N ILE A 57 -0.71 -3.14 14.19
CA ILE A 57 0.57 -2.43 14.09
C ILE A 57 0.55 -1.44 12.92
N TYR A 58 -0.01 -1.84 11.78
CA TYR A 58 -0.21 -0.96 10.62
C TYR A 58 -1.69 -0.69 10.40
N ASN A 59 -2.02 0.55 10.04
CA ASN A 59 -3.37 0.89 9.61
C ASN A 59 -3.45 0.79 8.08
N TYR A 60 -4.28 -0.12 7.58
CA TYR A 60 -4.55 -0.27 6.15
C TYR A 60 -4.98 1.04 5.48
N TYR A 61 -5.74 1.88 6.20
CA TYR A 61 -6.29 3.11 5.65
C TYR A 61 -5.31 4.26 5.49
N ASP A 62 -4.07 4.15 6.01
CA ASP A 62 -3.07 5.24 5.94
C ASP A 62 -2.80 5.71 4.51
N ASN A 63 -2.86 4.81 3.52
CA ASN A 63 -2.64 5.12 2.12
C ASN A 63 -3.85 4.84 1.22
N GLN A 64 -5.03 4.61 1.79
CA GLN A 64 -6.22 4.24 1.01
C GLN A 64 -6.50 5.22 -0.13
N ARG A 65 -6.39 6.52 0.13
CA ARG A 65 -6.61 7.55 -0.89
C ARG A 65 -5.62 7.47 -2.06
N LEU A 66 -4.38 7.09 -1.82
CA LEU A 66 -3.38 6.92 -2.87
C LEU A 66 -3.68 5.67 -3.71
N VAL A 67 -4.08 4.58 -3.06
CA VAL A 67 -4.52 3.36 -3.73
C VAL A 67 -5.80 3.61 -4.55
N ASP A 68 -6.73 4.38 -4.02
CA ASP A 68 -8.00 4.71 -4.69
C ASP A 68 -7.84 5.63 -5.92
N LEU A 69 -6.71 6.30 -6.08
CA LEU A 69 -6.41 7.07 -7.30
C LEU A 69 -6.33 6.19 -8.55
N GLY A 70 -6.07 4.91 -8.40
CA GLY A 70 -5.85 4.00 -9.51
C GLY A 70 -4.53 4.27 -10.25
N ARG A 71 -4.41 3.76 -11.45
CA ARG A 71 -3.23 3.99 -12.30
C ARG A 71 -3.25 5.37 -12.94
N PRO A 72 -2.09 6.04 -13.12
CA PRO A 72 -2.01 7.37 -13.70
C PRO A 72 -2.69 7.50 -15.07
N TRP A 73 -2.57 6.50 -15.94
CA TRP A 73 -3.16 6.52 -17.28
C TRP A 73 -4.66 6.17 -17.32
N MET A 74 -5.20 5.61 -16.25
CA MET A 74 -6.62 5.27 -16.15
C MET A 74 -7.42 6.37 -15.44
N GLY A 75 -6.74 7.27 -14.75
CA GLY A 75 -7.35 8.34 -13.97
C GLY A 75 -7.99 7.86 -12.68
N ALA A 76 -8.46 8.81 -11.88
CA ALA A 76 -9.08 8.55 -10.57
C ALA A 76 -10.42 7.81 -10.65
N SER A 77 -11.01 7.70 -11.83
CA SER A 77 -12.26 6.95 -12.05
C SER A 77 -12.07 5.44 -12.19
N SER A 78 -10.84 4.96 -12.20
CA SER A 78 -10.50 3.54 -12.25
C SER A 78 -9.98 3.09 -10.90
N PRO A 79 -10.88 2.76 -9.97
CA PRO A 79 -10.55 2.68 -8.56
C PRO A 79 -9.81 1.39 -8.20
N SER A 80 -9.59 1.28 -6.97
CA SER A 80 -9.11 0.20 -6.10
C SER A 80 -9.28 -1.25 -6.61
N SER A 81 -10.23 -1.56 -7.47
CA SER A 81 -10.37 -2.89 -8.08
C SER A 81 -9.19 -3.29 -8.97
N VAL A 82 -8.38 -2.33 -9.40
CA VAL A 82 -7.18 -2.55 -10.20
C VAL A 82 -6.00 -2.98 -9.33
N HIS A 83 -5.95 -2.51 -8.09
CA HIS A 83 -4.85 -2.81 -7.19
C HIS A 83 -5.19 -3.98 -6.26
N GLY A 84 -4.31 -4.98 -6.20
CA GLY A 84 -4.44 -6.08 -5.24
C GLY A 84 -4.49 -5.60 -3.79
N MET A 85 -3.81 -4.50 -3.49
CA MET A 85 -3.79 -3.86 -2.16
C MET A 85 -5.09 -3.12 -1.79
N ALA A 86 -6.06 -3.04 -2.67
CA ALA A 86 -7.38 -2.47 -2.34
C ALA A 86 -8.21 -3.36 -1.40
N ASP A 87 -7.87 -4.64 -1.31
CA ASP A 87 -8.47 -5.56 -0.33
C ASP A 87 -7.61 -5.59 0.95
N PRO A 88 -8.16 -5.19 2.12
CA PRO A 88 -7.42 -5.25 3.39
C PRO A 88 -6.83 -6.63 3.68
N ARG A 89 -7.53 -7.71 3.33
CA ARG A 89 -7.03 -9.08 3.54
C ARG A 89 -5.75 -9.35 2.77
N ARG A 90 -5.62 -8.79 1.56
CA ARG A 90 -4.39 -8.88 0.76
C ARG A 90 -3.26 -8.08 1.39
N PHE A 91 -3.54 -6.85 1.85
CA PHE A 91 -2.56 -6.04 2.56
C PHE A 91 -1.98 -6.78 3.77
N TYR A 92 -2.84 -7.25 4.68
CA TYR A 92 -2.40 -7.91 5.89
C TYR A 92 -1.71 -9.25 5.64
N ARG A 93 -2.09 -9.97 4.60
CA ARG A 93 -1.38 -11.18 4.19
C ARG A 93 0.01 -10.88 3.63
N ASN A 94 0.10 -9.93 2.71
CA ASN A 94 1.34 -9.64 1.98
C ASN A 94 2.39 -8.94 2.85
N THR A 95 1.96 -8.22 3.86
CA THR A 95 2.85 -7.57 4.83
C THR A 95 3.18 -8.44 6.04
N ARG A 96 2.62 -9.65 6.13
CA ARG A 96 2.85 -10.59 7.20
C ARG A 96 4.21 -11.26 7.07
N SER A 97 4.99 -11.29 8.17
CA SER A 97 6.22 -12.06 8.26
C SER A 97 5.93 -13.56 8.41
N ASP A 98 6.55 -14.38 7.60
CA ASP A 98 6.49 -15.84 7.69
C ASP A 98 7.48 -16.44 8.70
N LYS A 99 8.36 -15.60 9.27
CA LYS A 99 9.35 -16.02 10.27
C LYS A 99 8.72 -16.36 11.64
N ILE A 100 7.49 -15.90 11.86
CA ILE A 100 6.75 -16.13 13.12
C ILE A 100 5.45 -16.82 12.78
N SER A 101 5.34 -18.10 13.12
CA SER A 101 4.18 -18.93 12.83
C SER A 101 3.11 -18.94 13.94
N THR A 102 3.48 -18.58 15.17
CA THR A 102 2.61 -18.64 16.33
C THR A 102 1.61 -17.50 16.43
N THR A 103 1.99 -16.33 15.91
CA THR A 103 1.13 -15.13 15.88
C THR A 103 1.31 -14.40 14.55
N SER A 104 0.22 -13.82 14.05
CA SER A 104 0.31 -12.98 12.86
C SER A 104 1.02 -11.68 13.21
N ARG A 105 2.24 -11.49 12.70
CA ARG A 105 3.00 -10.25 12.85
C ARG A 105 3.43 -9.73 11.50
N PRO A 106 3.46 -8.41 11.29
CA PRO A 106 3.97 -7.83 10.04
C PRO A 106 5.48 -7.91 9.96
N PHE A 107 6.02 -7.67 8.77
CA PHE A 107 7.40 -7.25 8.61
C PHE A 107 7.62 -5.89 9.32
N ARG A 108 8.83 -5.66 9.84
CA ARG A 108 9.27 -4.39 10.44
C ARG A 108 8.28 -3.79 11.45
N PRO A 109 7.86 -4.55 12.47
CA PRO A 109 6.79 -4.14 13.38
C PRO A 109 7.12 -2.92 14.25
N ASP A 110 8.37 -2.50 14.28
CA ASP A 110 8.90 -1.42 15.13
C ASP A 110 9.31 -0.17 14.32
N GLU A 111 9.13 -0.20 13.00
CA GLU A 111 9.63 0.85 12.11
C GLU A 111 8.52 1.33 11.15
N PHE A 112 8.73 1.10 9.87
CA PHE A 112 7.80 1.42 8.79
C PHE A 112 8.00 0.46 7.63
N ILE A 113 6.97 0.35 6.78
CA ILE A 113 7.07 -0.30 5.49
C ILE A 113 6.84 0.70 4.35
N LEU A 114 7.55 0.48 3.26
CA LEU A 114 7.41 1.19 2.00
C LEU A 114 7.03 0.19 0.92
N ILE A 115 6.10 0.58 0.04
CA ILE A 115 5.65 -0.24 -1.09
C ILE A 115 5.60 0.65 -2.34
N SER A 116 6.37 0.30 -3.36
CA SER A 116 6.25 0.83 -4.72
C SER A 116 5.47 -0.17 -5.56
N ALA A 117 4.62 0.33 -6.45
CA ALA A 117 3.83 -0.48 -7.36
C ALA A 117 4.65 -1.15 -8.49
N GLY A 118 5.97 -0.94 -8.53
CA GLY A 118 6.82 -1.56 -9.52
C GLY A 118 6.51 -1.15 -10.97
N TRP A 119 6.86 -2.03 -11.89
CA TRP A 119 6.76 -1.78 -13.32
C TRP A 119 5.33 -1.70 -13.84
N ASP A 120 4.44 -2.55 -13.32
CA ASP A 120 3.05 -2.63 -13.78
C ASP A 120 2.16 -1.52 -13.22
N SER A 121 2.67 -0.75 -12.26
CA SER A 121 1.96 0.34 -11.56
C SER A 121 0.71 -0.14 -10.80
N GLU A 122 0.69 -1.39 -10.36
CA GLU A 122 -0.37 -1.98 -9.54
C GLU A 122 0.21 -2.42 -8.19
N TYR A 123 -0.31 -1.87 -7.10
CA TYR A 123 0.09 -2.33 -5.78
C TYR A 123 -0.47 -3.72 -5.47
N GLY A 124 0.34 -4.58 -4.89
CA GLY A 124 -0.03 -5.92 -4.48
C GLY A 124 0.22 -6.98 -5.56
N THR A 125 1.18 -6.73 -6.45
CA THR A 125 1.60 -7.65 -7.51
C THR A 125 3.01 -8.21 -7.29
N ALA A 126 3.46 -9.07 -8.19
CA ALA A 126 4.73 -9.79 -8.03
C ALA A 126 5.97 -8.89 -8.17
N ASP A 127 5.85 -7.76 -8.86
CA ASP A 127 6.94 -6.83 -9.12
C ASP A 127 6.99 -5.63 -8.17
N ASP A 128 6.13 -5.62 -7.14
CA ASP A 128 6.20 -4.61 -6.06
C ASP A 128 7.61 -4.56 -5.46
N ILE A 129 8.10 -3.36 -5.21
CA ILE A 129 9.38 -3.14 -4.54
C ILE A 129 9.11 -2.64 -3.12
N CYS A 130 9.61 -3.39 -2.15
CA CYS A 130 9.39 -3.12 -0.74
C CYS A 130 10.71 -3.00 0.03
N ASN A 131 10.69 -2.30 1.17
CA ASN A 131 11.83 -2.25 2.10
C ASN A 131 11.88 -3.46 3.06
N TYR A 132 11.15 -4.53 2.73
CA TYR A 132 11.13 -5.82 3.43
C TYR A 132 11.13 -6.96 2.40
N GLU A 133 11.27 -8.20 2.86
CA GLU A 133 11.27 -9.38 1.99
C GLU A 133 9.87 -9.65 1.45
N TRP A 134 9.55 -9.07 0.30
CA TRP A 134 8.27 -9.25 -0.38
C TRP A 134 8.13 -10.67 -0.94
N LYS A 135 7.02 -11.30 -0.59
CA LYS A 135 6.66 -12.61 -1.15
C LYS A 135 5.23 -12.52 -1.68
N TYR A 136 5.12 -12.39 -2.98
CA TYR A 136 3.81 -12.39 -3.61
C TYR A 136 3.11 -13.74 -3.45
N SER A 137 1.84 -13.69 -3.09
CA SER A 137 0.97 -14.87 -3.06
C SER A 137 -0.40 -14.52 -3.61
N GLU A 138 -0.80 -15.17 -4.69
CA GLU A 138 -2.14 -15.01 -5.29
C GLU A 138 -3.25 -15.62 -4.42
N ARG A 139 -2.92 -16.55 -3.53
CA ARG A 139 -3.90 -17.25 -2.70
C ARG A 139 -4.31 -16.39 -1.50
N LEU A 140 -5.60 -16.22 -1.36
CA LEU A 140 -6.22 -15.65 -0.16
C LEU A 140 -6.33 -16.71 0.95
#